data_378f658bcd47516972ffe7af99b44d56
#
_entry.id   378f658bcd47516972ffe7af99b44d56
#
_cell.length_a   1.000
_cell.length_b   1.000
_cell.length_c   1.000
_cell.angle_alpha   90.00
_cell.angle_beta   90.00
_cell.angle_gamma   90.00
#
_symmetry.space_group_name_H-M   'P 1'
#
loop_
_entity.id
_entity.type
_entity.pdbx_description
1 polymer ?
#
loop_
_entity_poly.entity_id
_entity_poly.type
_entity_poly.pdbx_seq_one_letter_code
_entity_poly.pdbx_strand_id
1 'polypeptide(L)'
;MNFLCHSEIALYVSEQAPNLRKQQSGMLAGAVLGDFLKGPIKETWDPSLTMGIKLHRKIDAMSNGNAIIQTACNRFPSQMRRIAPILIDILSDYFLANDWETYKQNSLNDFSTKCYLALTNYQ
;
A
#
# COMPACT_ATOMS: atom_id res chain seq x y z
N MET A 1 0.06 -0.28 9.67
CA MET A 1 -0.07 0.46 8.40
C MET A 1 1.14 0.21 7.54
N ASN A 2 0.91 -0.07 6.29
CA ASN A 2 1.91 -0.56 5.35
C ASN A 2 1.92 0.36 4.13
N PHE A 3 2.42 1.59 4.29
CA PHE A 3 2.37 2.61 3.23
C PHE A 3 3.25 2.27 2.05
N LEU A 4 4.47 1.81 2.31
CA LEU A 4 5.45 1.58 1.25
C LEU A 4 5.05 0.40 0.37
N CYS A 5 4.65 -0.71 0.96
CA CYS A 5 4.20 -1.88 0.19
C CYS A 5 2.95 -1.58 -0.62
N HIS A 6 1.95 -0.92 -0.04
CA HIS A 6 0.74 -0.54 -0.74
C HIS A 6 1.04 0.40 -1.93
N SER A 7 1.88 1.40 -1.70
CA SER A 7 2.26 2.36 -2.74
C SER A 7 3.04 1.70 -3.87
N GLU A 8 3.94 0.78 -3.54
CA GLU A 8 4.72 0.04 -4.54
C GLU A 8 3.83 -0.85 -5.41
N ILE A 9 2.88 -1.54 -4.78
CA ILE A 9 1.94 -2.39 -5.53
C ILE A 9 1.04 -1.52 -6.41
N ALA A 10 0.58 -0.36 -5.92
CA ALA A 10 -0.21 0.58 -6.71
C ALA A 10 0.57 1.08 -7.93
N LEU A 11 1.84 1.42 -7.75
CA LEU A 11 2.70 1.82 -8.86
C LEU A 11 2.82 0.69 -9.88
N TYR A 12 3.14 -0.52 -9.43
CA TYR A 12 3.29 -1.69 -10.29
C TYR A 12 2.02 -1.93 -11.11
N VAL A 13 0.85 -1.95 -10.46
CA VAL A 13 -0.42 -2.17 -11.14
C VAL A 13 -0.70 -1.07 -12.17
N SER A 14 -0.42 0.19 -11.83
CA SER A 14 -0.64 1.31 -12.74
C SER A 14 0.20 1.23 -14.02
N GLU A 15 1.33 0.54 -13.97
CA GLU A 15 2.23 0.39 -15.11
C GLU A 15 1.85 -0.75 -16.05
N GLN A 16 0.85 -1.58 -15.70
CA GLN A 16 0.50 -2.77 -16.48
C GLN A 16 -0.32 -2.47 -17.74
N ALA A 17 -0.96 -1.30 -17.83
CA ALA A 17 -1.74 -0.92 -19.00
C ALA A 17 -1.75 0.61 -19.17
N PRO A 18 -1.83 1.11 -20.44
CA PRO A 18 -1.82 2.56 -20.71
C PRO A 18 -2.95 3.33 -20.01
N ASN A 19 -4.15 2.75 -19.94
CA ASN A 19 -5.30 3.37 -19.28
C ASN A 19 -5.11 3.46 -17.76
N LEU A 20 -4.42 2.50 -17.14
CA LEU A 20 -4.09 2.52 -15.72
C LEU A 20 -2.96 3.51 -15.42
N ARG A 21 -2.01 3.65 -16.34
CA ARG A 21 -0.91 4.62 -16.18
C ARG A 21 -1.40 6.06 -16.06
N LYS A 22 -2.47 6.41 -16.74
CA LYS A 22 -3.14 7.73 -16.63
C LYS A 22 -3.74 7.95 -15.24
N GLN A 23 -4.01 6.89 -14.50
CA GLN A 23 -4.62 6.92 -13.18
C GLN A 23 -3.57 6.81 -12.05
N GLN A 24 -2.30 6.77 -12.39
CA GLN A 24 -1.20 6.47 -11.44
C GLN A 24 -1.19 7.39 -10.23
N SER A 25 -1.35 8.70 -10.43
CA SER A 25 -1.34 9.66 -9.33
C SER A 25 -2.45 9.38 -8.32
N GLY A 26 -3.67 9.17 -8.79
CA GLY A 26 -4.81 8.83 -7.93
C GLY A 26 -4.65 7.48 -7.24
N MET A 27 -4.09 6.50 -7.95
CA MET A 27 -3.84 5.17 -7.39
C MET A 27 -2.79 5.23 -6.26
N LEU A 28 -1.73 6.00 -6.43
CA LEU A 28 -0.72 6.21 -5.39
C LEU A 28 -1.31 6.92 -4.16
N ALA A 29 -2.08 7.99 -4.40
CA ALA A 29 -2.76 8.71 -3.32
C ALA A 29 -3.73 7.79 -2.58
N GLY A 30 -4.52 7.00 -3.29
CA GLY A 30 -5.46 6.05 -2.71
C GLY A 30 -4.79 4.94 -1.91
N ALA A 31 -3.60 4.52 -2.34
CA ALA A 31 -2.82 3.52 -1.61
C ALA A 31 -2.49 3.97 -0.19
N VAL A 32 -2.24 5.25 0.01
CA VAL A 32 -2.00 5.84 1.34
C VAL A 32 -3.30 6.18 2.04
N LEU A 33 -4.20 6.90 1.35
CA LEU A 33 -5.45 7.40 1.94
C LEU A 33 -6.43 6.29 2.30
N GLY A 34 -6.26 5.09 1.75
CA GLY A 34 -7.08 3.93 2.10
C GLY A 34 -7.13 3.60 3.58
N ASP A 35 -6.08 3.94 4.33
CA ASP A 35 -6.06 3.77 5.78
C ASP A 35 -6.90 4.81 6.53
N PHE A 36 -7.11 5.96 5.93
CA PHE A 36 -7.79 7.09 6.56
C PHE A 36 -9.24 7.22 6.13
N LEU A 37 -9.57 6.79 4.91
CA LEU A 37 -10.91 6.88 4.35
C LEU A 37 -11.65 5.56 4.61
N LYS A 38 -12.54 5.58 5.58
CA LYS A 38 -13.30 4.38 5.99
C LYS A 38 -14.72 4.41 5.41
N GLY A 39 -15.38 3.26 5.51
CA GLY A 39 -16.75 3.11 5.07
C GLY A 39 -16.92 2.90 3.57
N PRO A 40 -18.14 3.03 3.05
CA PRO A 40 -18.45 2.79 1.65
C PRO A 40 -17.75 3.79 0.73
N ILE A 41 -17.41 3.33 -0.47
CA ILE A 41 -16.89 4.20 -1.54
C ILE A 41 -17.97 5.24 -1.87
N LYS A 42 -17.57 6.50 -1.90
CA LYS A 42 -18.46 7.61 -2.25
C LYS A 42 -18.31 7.95 -3.73
N GLU A 43 -19.45 8.16 -4.40
CA GLU A 43 -19.46 8.51 -5.82
C GLU A 43 -18.83 9.89 -6.09
N THR A 44 -18.76 10.75 -5.07
CA THR A 44 -18.14 12.07 -5.16
C THR A 44 -16.61 12.04 -5.19
N TRP A 45 -16.00 10.89 -4.85
CA TRP A 45 -14.55 10.76 -4.89
C TRP A 45 -14.06 10.63 -6.33
N ASP A 46 -12.88 11.17 -6.58
CA ASP A 46 -12.21 11.02 -7.87
C ASP A 46 -12.06 9.53 -8.23
N PRO A 47 -12.37 9.14 -9.50
CA PRO A 47 -12.29 7.74 -9.92
C PRO A 47 -10.90 7.10 -9.74
N SER A 48 -9.83 7.85 -10.00
CA SER A 48 -8.44 7.36 -9.83
C SER A 48 -8.13 7.09 -8.36
N LEU A 49 -8.56 8.01 -7.49
CA LEU A 49 -8.42 7.85 -6.05
C LEU A 49 -9.19 6.62 -5.56
N THR A 50 -10.41 6.45 -6.05
CA THR A 50 -11.25 5.29 -5.73
C THR A 50 -10.58 3.99 -6.12
N MET A 51 -9.94 3.94 -7.30
CA MET A 51 -9.18 2.74 -7.73
C MET A 51 -8.07 2.41 -6.74
N GLY A 52 -7.32 3.41 -6.29
CA GLY A 52 -6.25 3.23 -5.31
C GLY A 52 -6.77 2.73 -3.97
N ILE A 53 -7.89 3.28 -3.49
CA ILE A 53 -8.53 2.87 -2.24
C ILE A 53 -9.03 1.42 -2.33
N LYS A 54 -9.68 1.06 -3.43
CA LYS A 54 -10.14 -0.33 -3.65
C LYS A 54 -8.97 -1.30 -3.69
N LEU A 55 -7.89 -0.93 -4.36
CA LEU A 55 -6.68 -1.76 -4.42
C LEU A 55 -6.07 -1.93 -3.02
N HIS A 56 -5.97 -0.85 -2.25
CA HIS A 56 -5.50 -0.89 -0.86
C HIS A 56 -6.30 -1.90 -0.04
N ARG A 57 -7.62 -1.82 -0.09
CA ARG A 57 -8.52 -2.72 0.65
C ARG A 57 -8.37 -4.18 0.21
N LYS A 58 -8.16 -4.40 -1.09
CA LYS A 58 -7.94 -5.74 -1.63
C LYS A 58 -6.62 -6.34 -1.17
N ILE A 59 -5.56 -5.53 -1.12
CA ILE A 59 -4.26 -5.96 -0.61
C ILE A 59 -4.38 -6.37 0.86
N ASP A 60 -5.04 -5.57 1.68
CA ASP A 60 -5.27 -5.90 3.09
C ASP A 60 -6.02 -7.21 3.26
N ALA A 61 -7.09 -7.41 2.49
CA ALA A 61 -7.88 -8.64 2.55
C ALA A 61 -7.04 -9.86 2.14
N MET A 62 -6.23 -9.75 1.09
CA MET A 62 -5.35 -10.82 0.63
C MET A 62 -4.25 -11.13 1.65
N SER A 63 -3.67 -10.11 2.27
CA SER A 63 -2.65 -10.25 3.30
C SER A 63 -3.20 -10.98 4.52
N ASN A 64 -4.40 -10.62 4.97
CA ASN A 64 -5.04 -11.26 6.11
C ASN A 64 -5.33 -12.74 5.88
N GLY A 65 -5.57 -13.14 4.63
CA GLY A 65 -5.79 -14.54 4.27
C GLY A 65 -4.53 -15.31 3.90
N ASN A 66 -3.37 -14.68 3.86
CA ASN A 66 -2.14 -15.30 3.39
C ASN A 66 -1.51 -16.22 4.46
N ALA A 67 -1.24 -17.46 4.10
CA ALA A 67 -0.71 -18.46 5.04
C ALA A 67 0.68 -18.11 5.56
N ILE A 68 1.53 -17.51 4.74
CA ILE A 68 2.89 -17.10 5.15
C ILE A 68 2.82 -16.00 6.20
N ILE A 69 1.94 -15.03 6.01
CA ILE A 69 1.75 -13.93 6.96
C ILE A 69 1.16 -14.46 8.27
N GLN A 70 0.19 -15.36 8.20
CA GLN A 70 -0.38 -16.02 9.39
C GLN A 70 0.68 -16.79 10.15
N THR A 71 1.55 -17.52 9.46
CA THR A 71 2.66 -18.25 10.07
C THR A 71 3.61 -17.30 10.79
N ALA A 72 3.94 -16.15 10.17
CA ALA A 72 4.78 -15.12 10.78
C ALA A 72 4.12 -14.56 12.06
N CYS A 73 2.83 -14.26 12.02
CA CYS A 73 2.08 -13.78 13.18
C CYS A 73 2.11 -14.80 14.33
N ASN A 74 2.02 -16.10 14.01
CA ASN A 74 2.01 -17.18 15.02
C ASN A 74 3.38 -17.38 15.70
N ARG A 75 4.44 -16.80 15.16
CA ARG A 75 5.77 -16.81 15.80
C ARG A 75 5.88 -15.83 16.98
N PHE A 76 4.99 -14.87 17.07
CA PHE A 76 4.96 -13.95 18.20
C PHE A 76 4.42 -14.67 19.44
N PRO A 77 4.88 -14.26 20.66
CA PRO A 77 4.30 -14.77 21.91
C PRO A 77 2.78 -14.59 21.94
N SER A 78 2.07 -15.49 22.62
CA SER A 78 0.60 -15.50 22.63
C SER A 78 -0.02 -14.16 23.06
N GLN A 79 0.60 -13.47 24.02
CA GLN A 79 0.14 -12.16 24.48
C GLN A 79 0.31 -11.05 23.44
N MET A 80 1.12 -11.26 22.40
CA MET A 80 1.35 -10.29 21.31
C MET A 80 0.58 -10.62 20.03
N ARG A 81 -0.07 -11.76 19.94
CA ARG A 81 -0.71 -12.21 18.69
C ARG A 81 -1.80 -11.28 18.21
N ARG A 82 -2.46 -10.57 19.11
CA ARG A 82 -3.50 -9.60 18.75
C ARG A 82 -2.95 -8.44 17.92
N ILE A 83 -1.72 -8.01 18.22
CA ILE A 83 -1.06 -6.89 17.53
C ILE A 83 -0.08 -7.36 16.45
N ALA A 84 0.15 -8.66 16.34
CA ALA A 84 1.13 -9.24 15.40
C ALA A 84 0.88 -8.79 13.94
N PRO A 85 -0.36 -8.73 13.42
CA PRO A 85 -0.59 -8.25 12.05
C PRO A 85 -0.07 -6.82 11.84
N ILE A 86 -0.25 -5.93 12.81
CA ILE A 86 0.26 -4.55 12.74
C ILE A 86 1.79 -4.55 12.74
N LEU A 87 2.41 -5.37 13.57
CA LEU A 87 3.87 -5.48 13.64
C LEU A 87 4.44 -6.03 12.33
N ILE A 88 3.79 -7.03 11.71
CA ILE A 88 4.20 -7.57 10.43
C ILE A 88 4.11 -6.51 9.33
N ASP A 89 3.07 -5.69 9.32
CA ASP A 89 2.96 -4.59 8.35
C ASP A 89 4.11 -3.59 8.49
N ILE A 90 4.44 -3.19 9.71
CA ILE A 90 5.54 -2.26 9.98
C ILE A 90 6.89 -2.88 9.58
N LEU A 91 7.12 -4.13 9.94
CA LEU A 91 8.35 -4.84 9.59
C LEU A 91 8.48 -5.04 8.09
N SER A 92 7.39 -5.33 7.39
CA SER A 92 7.38 -5.49 5.94
C SER A 92 7.84 -4.20 5.25
N ASP A 93 7.32 -3.06 5.66
CA ASP A 93 7.76 -1.76 5.12
C ASP A 93 9.22 -1.46 5.47
N TYR A 94 9.66 -1.80 6.69
CA TYR A 94 11.04 -1.64 7.08
C TYR A 94 11.99 -2.44 6.19
N PHE A 95 11.70 -3.72 5.99
CA PHE A 95 12.56 -4.58 5.16
C PHE A 95 12.52 -4.17 3.69
N LEU A 96 11.36 -3.78 3.17
CA LEU A 96 11.26 -3.27 1.81
C LEU A 96 12.09 -2.00 1.63
N ALA A 97 12.03 -1.06 2.56
CA ALA A 97 12.83 0.16 2.52
C ALA A 97 14.33 -0.13 2.60
N ASN A 98 14.72 -1.03 3.50
CA ASN A 98 16.11 -1.41 3.70
C ASN A 98 16.72 -2.08 2.48
N ASP A 99 15.94 -2.90 1.79
CA ASP A 99 16.39 -3.68 0.64
C ASP A 99 15.93 -3.07 -0.69
N TRP A 100 15.48 -1.81 -0.69
CA TRP A 100 14.85 -1.17 -1.84
C TRP A 100 15.68 -1.26 -3.12
N GLU A 101 16.98 -0.98 -3.03
CA GLU A 101 17.89 -0.99 -4.18
C GLU A 101 18.05 -2.39 -4.79
N THR A 102 17.81 -3.45 -4.02
CA THR A 102 17.81 -4.84 -4.49
C THR A 102 16.65 -5.11 -5.46
N TYR A 103 15.50 -4.48 -5.21
CA TYR A 103 14.26 -4.74 -5.96
C TYR A 103 13.95 -3.68 -7.01
N LYS A 104 14.50 -2.47 -6.87
CA LYS A 104 14.13 -1.31 -7.69
C LYS A 104 15.35 -0.63 -8.29
N GLN A 105 15.17 -0.06 -9.48
CA GLN A 105 16.21 0.68 -10.19
C GLN A 105 16.29 2.13 -9.72
N ASN A 106 15.16 2.74 -9.34
CA ASN A 106 15.10 4.10 -8.83
C ASN A 106 15.31 4.12 -7.30
N SER A 107 15.72 5.27 -6.76
CA SER A 107 15.96 5.40 -5.33
C SER A 107 14.66 5.43 -4.53
N LEU A 108 14.73 5.01 -3.27
CA LEU A 108 13.60 5.12 -2.33
C LEU A 108 13.17 6.58 -2.16
N ASN A 109 14.13 7.51 -2.13
CA ASN A 109 13.84 8.94 -2.03
C ASN A 109 13.01 9.45 -3.21
N ASP A 110 13.36 9.07 -4.43
CA ASP A 110 12.60 9.45 -5.63
C ASP A 110 11.19 8.86 -5.60
N PHE A 111 11.06 7.61 -5.19
CA PHE A 111 9.75 6.97 -5.05
C PHE A 111 8.89 7.65 -3.99
N SER A 112 9.46 7.95 -2.82
CA SER A 112 8.76 8.67 -1.75
C SER A 112 8.28 10.04 -2.21
N THR A 113 9.12 10.79 -2.91
CA THR A 113 8.76 12.08 -3.49
C THR A 113 7.58 11.96 -4.44
N LYS A 114 7.58 10.94 -5.29
CA LYS A 114 6.46 10.67 -6.20
C LYS A 114 5.16 10.42 -5.46
N CYS A 115 5.20 9.66 -4.37
CA CYS A 115 4.03 9.40 -3.53
C CYS A 115 3.51 10.68 -2.86
N TYR A 116 4.38 11.49 -2.31
CA TYR A 116 3.98 12.76 -1.69
C TYR A 116 3.38 13.74 -2.70
N LEU A 117 3.95 13.83 -3.90
CA LEU A 117 3.39 14.67 -4.97
C LEU A 117 2.00 14.18 -5.37
N ALA A 118 1.80 12.87 -5.45
CA ALA A 118 0.48 12.31 -5.73
C ALA A 118 -0.55 12.73 -4.67
N LEU A 119 -0.16 12.69 -3.39
CA LEU A 119 -1.04 13.10 -2.29
C LEU A 119 -1.44 14.57 -2.37
N THR A 120 -0.56 15.46 -2.83
CA THR A 120 -0.88 16.89 -2.92
C THR A 120 -2.00 17.18 -3.91
N ASN A 121 -2.23 16.33 -4.89
CA ASN A 121 -3.30 16.49 -5.88
C ASN A 121 -4.70 16.21 -5.31
N TYR A 122 -4.80 15.67 -4.09
CA TYR A 122 -6.06 15.21 -3.48
C TYR A 122 -6.28 15.80 -2.08
N GLN A 123 -5.77 16.99 -1.84
CA GLN A 123 -6.00 17.72 -0.58
C GLN A 123 -7.42 18.29 -0.49
#